data_5bd8ffb1f19636359883529b6b6e1f94
#
_entry.id   5bd8ffb1f19636359883529b6b6e1f94
#
_cell.length_a   1.000
_cell.length_b   1.000
_cell.length_c   1.000
_cell.angle_alpha   90.00
_cell.angle_beta   90.00
_cell.angle_gamma   90.00
#
_symmetry.space_group_name_H-M   'P 1'
#
loop_
_entity.id
_entity.type
_entity.pdbx_description
1 polymer ?
#
loop_
_entity_poly.entity_id
_entity_poly.type
_entity_poly.pdbx_seq_one_letter_code
_entity_poly.pdbx_strand_id
1 'polypeptide(L)'
;MAQANNTKGKIYIASMNMRGSWGTKVDPNSITVNVTSAQGKTSKNRRDFSPMTPIEGGYCGYWNFESRWQSGKIFEGIDEKVVKDWWKAQQEPKRRYPKGKGKRILCARFEGYEEMGDIDYITARKTVYVKEYYNLIKEREMTLHWKKTLEEGKNITIYDFDGPRTDEGGVTCLEVTEDLLKEKINDIKYPFGHGYVVACLINGIDINTFCN
;
A
#
# COMPACT_ATOMS: atom_id res chain seq x y z
N MET A 1 -17.53 -0.39 -40.20
CA MET A 1 -17.56 -0.84 -38.82
C MET A 1 -16.86 0.23 -38.00
N ALA A 2 -17.60 0.99 -37.18
CA ALA A 2 -17.01 2.01 -36.32
C ALA A 2 -16.18 1.29 -35.25
N GLN A 3 -14.87 1.55 -35.19
CA GLN A 3 -14.05 1.19 -34.04
C GLN A 3 -14.66 1.95 -32.84
N ALA A 4 -15.26 1.21 -31.91
CA ALA A 4 -15.63 1.77 -30.62
C ALA A 4 -14.30 2.27 -29.98
N ASN A 5 -14.16 3.59 -29.84
CA ASN A 5 -13.12 4.18 -28.99
C ASN A 5 -13.40 3.70 -27.57
N ASN A 6 -12.81 2.57 -27.22
CA ASN A 6 -12.90 2.03 -25.86
C ASN A 6 -12.03 2.93 -24.98
N THR A 7 -12.64 3.93 -24.36
CA THR A 7 -11.94 4.79 -23.40
C THR A 7 -11.58 3.95 -22.18
N LYS A 8 -10.32 4.00 -21.78
CA LYS A 8 -9.80 3.37 -20.55
C LYS A 8 -10.72 3.71 -19.36
N GLY A 9 -10.98 2.73 -18.51
CA GLY A 9 -11.75 2.92 -17.29
C GLY A 9 -11.04 3.85 -16.28
N LYS A 10 -11.75 4.19 -15.21
CA LYS A 10 -11.23 5.00 -14.11
C LYS A 10 -10.97 4.15 -12.87
N ILE A 11 -9.97 4.55 -12.08
CA ILE A 11 -9.69 3.95 -10.78
C ILE A 11 -10.08 4.91 -9.67
N TYR A 12 -10.74 4.34 -8.68
CA TYR A 12 -11.08 5.01 -7.42
C TYR A 12 -10.43 4.27 -6.26
N ILE A 13 -10.16 4.99 -5.18
CA ILE A 13 -9.70 4.41 -3.91
C ILE A 13 -10.64 4.80 -2.79
N ALA A 14 -10.99 3.83 -1.95
CA ALA A 14 -11.90 3.99 -0.82
C ALA A 14 -11.31 3.39 0.46
N SER A 15 -11.66 3.97 1.61
CA SER A 15 -11.26 3.42 2.90
C SER A 15 -12.18 2.28 3.32
N MET A 16 -11.59 1.18 3.82
CA MET A 16 -12.31 0.06 4.43
C MET A 16 -12.71 0.28 5.89
N ASN A 17 -12.21 1.31 6.56
CA ASN A 17 -12.59 1.61 7.95
C ASN A 17 -13.99 2.21 8.08
N MET A 18 -14.88 1.82 7.19
CA MET A 18 -16.22 2.32 7.06
C MET A 18 -17.18 1.29 7.61
N ARG A 19 -17.63 1.43 8.85
CA ARG A 19 -18.71 0.59 9.35
C ARG A 19 -19.94 0.74 8.43
N GLY A 20 -20.29 -0.34 7.74
CA GLY A 20 -21.49 -0.40 6.91
C GLY A 20 -21.39 0.23 5.51
N SER A 21 -20.24 0.70 5.06
CA SER A 21 -20.12 1.43 3.79
C SER A 21 -19.21 0.79 2.74
N TRP A 22 -19.07 -0.51 2.73
CA TRP A 22 -18.47 -1.25 1.61
C TRP A 22 -19.09 -0.94 0.24
N GLY A 23 -20.23 -0.26 0.24
CA GLY A 23 -20.93 0.16 -0.96
C GLY A 23 -20.66 1.61 -1.37
N THR A 24 -19.91 2.41 -0.59
CA THR A 24 -19.66 3.80 -0.99
C THR A 24 -18.68 3.84 -2.13
N LYS A 25 -19.17 4.18 -3.30
CA LYS A 25 -18.43 4.32 -4.55
C LYS A 25 -18.77 5.66 -5.19
N VAL A 26 -17.79 6.27 -5.86
CA VAL A 26 -18.06 7.40 -6.76
C VAL A 26 -18.86 6.92 -7.96
N ASP A 27 -18.49 5.77 -8.52
CA ASP A 27 -19.23 5.10 -9.57
C ASP A 27 -19.85 3.80 -9.01
N PRO A 28 -21.18 3.70 -8.87
CA PRO A 28 -21.85 2.50 -8.36
C PRO A 28 -21.61 1.25 -9.22
N ASN A 29 -21.29 1.42 -10.50
CA ASN A 29 -21.04 0.32 -11.43
C ASN A 29 -19.57 -0.13 -11.43
N SER A 30 -18.68 0.53 -10.68
CA SER A 30 -17.28 0.13 -10.61
C SER A 30 -17.10 -1.24 -9.96
N ILE A 31 -16.11 -1.99 -10.43
CA ILE A 31 -15.73 -3.29 -9.86
C ILE A 31 -15.01 -3.05 -8.53
N THR A 32 -15.48 -3.71 -7.46
CA THR A 32 -14.85 -3.64 -6.14
C THR A 32 -13.65 -4.55 -6.05
N VAL A 33 -12.48 -4.00 -5.71
CA VAL A 33 -11.23 -4.72 -5.50
C VAL A 33 -10.73 -4.46 -4.08
N ASN A 34 -10.88 -5.45 -3.21
CA ASN A 34 -10.29 -5.40 -1.87
C ASN A 34 -8.84 -5.86 -1.93
N VAL A 35 -7.90 -5.03 -1.45
CA VAL A 35 -6.46 -5.35 -1.47
C VAL A 35 -5.91 -5.74 -0.09
N THR A 36 -6.76 -5.78 0.93
CA THR A 36 -6.33 -5.95 2.33
C THR A 36 -6.16 -7.42 2.74
N SER A 37 -5.52 -7.62 3.88
CA SER A 37 -5.38 -8.92 4.55
C SER A 37 -6.69 -9.44 5.18
N ALA A 38 -7.76 -8.64 5.22
CA ALA A 38 -9.04 -9.02 5.83
C ALA A 38 -9.87 -10.01 4.98
N GLN A 39 -9.42 -10.30 3.78
CA GLN A 39 -10.06 -11.27 2.90
C GLN A 39 -9.76 -12.72 3.30
N GLY A 40 -10.57 -13.66 2.81
CA GLY A 40 -10.31 -15.09 2.94
C GLY A 40 -8.94 -15.51 2.37
N LYS A 41 -8.36 -16.58 2.91
CA LYS A 41 -7.02 -17.04 2.50
C LYS A 41 -6.93 -17.43 1.02
N THR A 42 -8.05 -17.79 0.40
CA THR A 42 -8.16 -18.18 -1.02
C THR A 42 -8.25 -17.01 -1.98
N SER A 43 -8.38 -15.78 -1.48
CA SER A 43 -8.47 -14.59 -2.33
C SER A 43 -7.16 -14.34 -3.08
N LYS A 44 -7.23 -14.30 -4.42
CA LYS A 44 -6.10 -13.95 -5.27
C LYS A 44 -5.64 -12.49 -5.03
N ASN A 45 -6.57 -11.56 -4.83
CA ASN A 45 -6.24 -10.17 -4.50
C ASN A 45 -5.44 -10.08 -3.19
N ARG A 46 -5.87 -10.83 -2.14
CA ARG A 46 -5.10 -10.89 -0.89
C ARG A 46 -3.71 -11.47 -1.11
N ARG A 47 -3.60 -12.57 -1.86
CA ARG A 47 -2.32 -13.21 -2.16
C ARG A 47 -1.33 -12.24 -2.81
N ASP A 48 -1.80 -11.49 -3.80
CA ASP A 48 -0.95 -10.66 -4.64
C ASP A 48 -0.74 -9.24 -4.10
N PHE A 49 -1.70 -8.70 -3.33
CA PHE A 49 -1.68 -7.30 -2.89
C PHE A 49 -1.52 -7.10 -1.39
N SER A 50 -1.77 -8.09 -0.54
CA SER A 50 -1.58 -7.82 0.88
C SER A 50 -0.09 -7.86 1.26
N PRO A 51 0.47 -6.77 1.84
CA PRO A 51 1.85 -6.74 2.30
C PRO A 51 2.13 -7.74 3.44
N MET A 52 1.07 -8.28 4.04
CA MET A 52 1.13 -9.30 5.10
C MET A 52 1.14 -10.73 4.57
N THR A 53 1.02 -10.93 3.25
CA THR A 53 1.10 -12.28 2.65
C THR A 53 2.56 -12.76 2.69
N PRO A 54 2.80 -14.04 3.08
CA PRO A 54 4.14 -14.60 3.04
C PRO A 54 4.70 -14.59 1.61
N ILE A 55 5.98 -14.33 1.49
CA ILE A 55 6.70 -14.35 0.22
C ILE A 55 7.59 -15.59 0.23
N GLU A 56 7.46 -16.43 -0.78
CA GLU A 56 8.31 -17.61 -0.94
C GLU A 56 9.78 -17.20 -1.02
N GLY A 57 10.63 -17.80 -0.19
CA GLY A 57 12.03 -17.39 -0.03
C GLY A 57 12.23 -16.12 0.80
N GLY A 58 11.16 -15.48 1.26
CA GLY A 58 11.22 -14.23 2.01
C GLY A 58 11.41 -12.99 1.12
N TYR A 59 11.43 -11.82 1.76
CA TYR A 59 11.73 -10.54 1.12
C TYR A 59 12.80 -9.80 1.91
N CYS A 60 13.98 -9.62 1.36
CA CYS A 60 15.14 -9.03 2.06
C CYS A 60 15.42 -9.66 3.44
N GLY A 61 15.25 -11.00 3.55
CA GLY A 61 15.43 -11.73 4.81
C GLY A 61 14.24 -11.65 5.79
N TYR A 62 13.11 -11.07 5.39
CA TYR A 62 11.87 -11.00 6.16
C TYR A 62 10.79 -11.90 5.56
N TRP A 63 9.87 -12.39 6.40
CA TRP A 63 8.81 -13.31 5.98
C TRP A 63 7.82 -12.71 4.96
N ASN A 64 7.57 -11.39 5.09
CA ASN A 64 6.69 -10.65 4.17
C ASN A 64 7.14 -9.18 4.07
N PHE A 65 6.51 -8.44 3.18
CA PHE A 65 6.81 -7.03 2.97
C PHE A 65 6.48 -6.15 4.19
N GLU A 66 5.39 -6.43 4.91
CA GLU A 66 5.04 -5.69 6.14
C GLU A 66 6.14 -5.81 7.19
N SER A 67 6.70 -7.01 7.40
CA SER A 67 7.81 -7.22 8.35
C SER A 67 9.05 -6.41 7.94
N ARG A 68 9.36 -6.39 6.64
CA ARG A 68 10.44 -5.56 6.08
C ARG A 68 10.21 -4.07 6.36
N TRP A 69 9.01 -3.56 6.08
CA TRP A 69 8.66 -2.16 6.33
C TRP A 69 8.70 -1.79 7.82
N GLN A 70 8.13 -2.62 8.66
CA GLN A 70 8.06 -2.36 10.10
C GLN A 70 9.43 -2.46 10.78
N SER A 71 10.36 -3.26 10.24
CA SER A 71 11.70 -3.44 10.81
C SER A 71 12.57 -2.19 10.72
N GLY A 72 12.28 -1.28 9.80
CA GLY A 72 13.03 -0.04 9.64
C GLY A 72 12.75 1.02 10.71
N LYS A 73 11.73 0.84 11.56
CA LYS A 73 11.37 1.83 12.59
C LYS A 73 12.37 1.84 13.74
N ILE A 74 12.91 3.01 14.07
CA ILE A 74 13.78 3.23 15.21
C ILE A 74 12.96 3.76 16.37
N PHE A 75 12.90 3.01 17.47
CA PHE A 75 12.13 3.35 18.65
C PHE A 75 13.03 3.94 19.74
N GLU A 76 12.53 4.96 20.43
CA GLU A 76 13.22 5.55 21.58
C GLU A 76 13.51 4.51 22.66
N GLY A 77 14.79 4.38 23.03
CA GLY A 77 15.25 3.48 24.08
C GLY A 77 15.19 2.00 23.72
N ILE A 78 15.10 1.65 22.43
CA ILE A 78 15.16 0.26 21.97
C ILE A 78 16.27 0.12 20.92
N ASP A 79 17.14 -0.87 21.12
CA ASP A 79 18.21 -1.19 20.17
C ASP A 79 17.62 -1.62 18.82
N GLU A 80 18.09 -0.99 17.74
CA GLU A 80 17.69 -1.26 16.36
C GLU A 80 17.85 -2.75 15.98
N LYS A 81 18.96 -3.34 16.38
CA LYS A 81 19.26 -4.74 16.08
C LYS A 81 18.19 -5.67 16.68
N VAL A 82 17.76 -5.42 17.91
CA VAL A 82 16.73 -6.21 18.59
C VAL A 82 15.40 -6.14 17.84
N VAL A 83 15.04 -4.96 17.31
CA VAL A 83 13.83 -4.79 16.49
C VAL A 83 13.92 -5.57 15.19
N LYS A 84 15.05 -5.43 14.46
CA LYS A 84 15.27 -6.13 13.18
C LYS A 84 15.31 -7.64 13.35
N ASP A 85 16.04 -8.13 14.33
CA ASP A 85 16.14 -9.58 14.62
C ASP A 85 14.74 -10.15 14.96
N TRP A 86 13.94 -9.42 15.74
CA TRP A 86 12.59 -9.85 16.06
C TRP A 86 11.71 -9.97 14.79
N TRP A 87 11.79 -9.00 13.87
CA TRP A 87 11.03 -9.03 12.62
C TRP A 87 11.50 -10.14 11.69
N LYS A 88 12.81 -10.40 11.60
CA LYS A 88 13.37 -11.51 10.81
C LYS A 88 12.94 -12.88 11.33
N ALA A 89 12.75 -13.03 12.63
CA ALA A 89 12.32 -14.28 13.25
C ALA A 89 10.82 -14.59 13.05
N GLN A 90 10.01 -13.66 12.50
CA GLN A 90 8.57 -13.90 12.33
C GLN A 90 8.30 -14.88 11.19
N GLN A 91 7.32 -15.80 11.45
CA GLN A 91 6.78 -16.77 10.48
C GLN A 91 5.24 -16.67 10.42
N GLU A 92 4.67 -15.57 10.90
CA GLU A 92 3.25 -15.29 10.89
C GLU A 92 3.00 -13.76 10.77
N PRO A 93 1.81 -13.34 10.30
CA PRO A 93 1.52 -11.92 10.13
C PRO A 93 1.53 -11.17 11.46
N LYS A 94 2.38 -10.17 11.59
CA LYS A 94 2.41 -9.23 12.71
C LYS A 94 2.21 -7.82 12.18
N ARG A 95 1.48 -6.99 12.93
CA ARG A 95 1.19 -5.59 12.55
C ARG A 95 2.13 -4.58 13.20
N ARG A 96 2.77 -4.96 14.29
CA ARG A 96 3.65 -4.06 15.05
C ARG A 96 4.60 -4.82 15.95
N TYR A 97 5.73 -4.21 16.25
CA TYR A 97 6.67 -4.71 17.24
C TYR A 97 6.07 -4.55 18.66
N PRO A 98 5.97 -5.64 19.47
CA PRO A 98 5.25 -5.59 20.74
C PRO A 98 5.82 -4.60 21.75
N LYS A 99 7.16 -4.59 21.92
CA LYS A 99 7.86 -3.70 22.87
C LYS A 99 7.91 -2.23 22.39
N GLY A 100 7.54 -1.96 21.14
CA GLY A 100 7.40 -0.61 20.59
C GLY A 100 6.09 0.09 20.94
N LYS A 101 5.13 -0.61 21.59
CA LYS A 101 3.86 -0.02 21.98
C LYS A 101 4.09 1.13 22.98
N GLY A 102 3.59 2.32 22.65
CA GLY A 102 3.75 3.52 23.49
C GLY A 102 5.13 4.17 23.42
N LYS A 103 6.05 3.64 22.65
CA LYS A 103 7.35 4.27 22.39
C LYS A 103 7.27 5.22 21.21
N ARG A 104 8.02 6.33 21.29
CA ARG A 104 8.18 7.26 20.17
C ARG A 104 9.01 6.61 19.08
N ILE A 105 8.59 6.76 17.82
CA ILE A 105 9.40 6.45 16.66
C ILE A 105 10.22 7.69 16.34
N LEU A 106 11.54 7.55 16.32
CA LEU A 106 12.49 8.66 16.13
C LEU A 106 12.74 8.94 14.65
N CYS A 107 12.96 7.88 13.87
CA CYS A 107 13.27 7.90 12.46
C CYS A 107 13.05 6.51 11.86
N ALA A 108 13.46 6.33 10.60
CA ALA A 108 13.56 5.02 9.99
C ALA A 108 14.97 4.79 9.41
N ARG A 109 15.43 3.52 9.46
CA ARG A 109 16.67 3.02 8.82
C ARG A 109 16.42 1.67 8.21
N PHE A 110 16.82 1.50 6.97
CA PHE A 110 16.58 0.24 6.24
C PHE A 110 17.89 -0.37 5.75
N GLU A 111 18.00 -1.69 5.85
CA GLU A 111 19.07 -2.45 5.23
C GLU A 111 19.04 -2.24 3.71
N GLY A 112 20.20 -2.00 3.09
CA GLY A 112 20.30 -1.65 1.68
C GLY A 112 20.08 -0.17 1.35
N TYR A 113 19.91 0.69 2.38
CA TYR A 113 19.77 2.15 2.28
C TYR A 113 20.62 2.86 3.34
N GLU A 114 21.75 2.24 3.71
CA GLU A 114 22.62 2.71 4.79
C GLU A 114 23.16 4.13 4.53
N GLU A 115 23.36 4.48 3.27
CA GLU A 115 23.83 5.81 2.84
C GLU A 115 22.85 6.94 3.14
N MET A 116 21.56 6.61 3.33
CA MET A 116 20.54 7.60 3.67
C MET A 116 20.54 7.98 5.16
N GLY A 117 21.16 7.13 6.02
CA GLY A 117 21.16 7.35 7.47
C GLY A 117 19.75 7.36 8.06
N ASP A 118 19.51 8.33 8.95
CA ASP A 118 18.20 8.56 9.57
C ASP A 118 17.27 9.32 8.62
N ILE A 119 16.18 8.69 8.25
CA ILE A 119 15.16 9.32 7.39
C ILE A 119 13.84 9.48 8.14
N ASP A 120 13.12 10.56 7.82
CA ASP A 120 11.77 10.79 8.34
C ASP A 120 10.74 9.86 7.67
N TYR A 121 9.51 9.91 8.21
CA TYR A 121 8.44 9.02 7.75
C TYR A 121 8.03 9.26 6.28
N ILE A 122 8.02 10.52 5.82
CA ILE A 122 7.64 10.85 4.43
C ILE A 122 8.74 10.39 3.47
N THR A 123 9.98 10.65 3.81
CA THR A 123 11.15 10.18 3.04
C THR A 123 11.15 8.65 2.96
N ALA A 124 10.98 7.97 4.09
CA ALA A 124 10.90 6.50 4.12
C ALA A 124 9.75 5.97 3.25
N ARG A 125 8.57 6.61 3.29
CA ARG A 125 7.40 6.27 2.50
C ARG A 125 7.69 6.37 0.99
N LYS A 126 8.30 7.49 0.56
CA LYS A 126 8.61 7.77 -0.85
C LYS A 126 9.75 6.88 -1.40
N THR A 127 10.83 6.76 -0.64
CA THR A 127 12.07 6.14 -1.14
C THR A 127 12.11 4.63 -0.96
N VAL A 128 11.51 4.11 0.12
CA VAL A 128 11.54 2.68 0.45
C VAL A 128 10.19 2.04 0.20
N TYR A 129 9.13 2.45 0.96
CA TYR A 129 7.86 1.76 0.94
C TYR A 129 7.23 1.68 -0.44
N VAL A 130 7.03 2.82 -1.10
CA VAL A 130 6.34 2.86 -2.40
C VAL A 130 7.17 2.16 -3.46
N LYS A 131 8.49 2.43 -3.54
CA LYS A 131 9.35 1.87 -4.58
C LYS A 131 9.53 0.36 -4.43
N GLU A 132 9.82 -0.13 -3.23
CA GLU A 132 9.97 -1.57 -2.97
C GLU A 132 8.65 -2.31 -3.21
N TYR A 133 7.54 -1.79 -2.67
CA TYR A 133 6.25 -2.46 -2.81
C TYR A 133 5.74 -2.45 -4.27
N TYR A 134 5.90 -1.34 -4.99
CA TYR A 134 5.59 -1.26 -6.43
C TYR A 134 6.35 -2.34 -7.21
N ASN A 135 7.67 -2.45 -7.00
CA ASN A 135 8.49 -3.45 -7.67
C ASN A 135 8.10 -4.88 -7.31
N LEU A 136 7.70 -5.12 -6.07
CA LEU A 136 7.25 -6.43 -5.59
C LEU A 136 5.98 -6.92 -6.31
N ILE A 137 5.03 -6.01 -6.59
CA ILE A 137 3.70 -6.41 -7.08
C ILE A 137 3.47 -6.17 -8.58
N LYS A 138 4.37 -5.46 -9.29
CA LYS A 138 4.14 -5.01 -10.67
C LYS A 138 3.87 -6.13 -11.68
N GLU A 139 4.45 -7.32 -11.48
CA GLU A 139 4.31 -8.50 -12.35
C GLU A 139 3.37 -9.57 -11.76
N ARG A 140 2.66 -9.28 -10.65
CA ARG A 140 1.74 -10.24 -10.06
C ARG A 140 0.52 -10.47 -10.97
N GLU A 141 -0.02 -11.70 -10.92
CA GLU A 141 -1.18 -12.12 -11.73
C GLU A 141 -2.34 -11.11 -11.65
N MET A 142 -2.70 -10.70 -10.43
CA MET A 142 -3.83 -9.78 -10.24
C MET A 142 -3.51 -8.35 -10.68
N THR A 143 -2.25 -7.92 -10.66
CA THR A 143 -1.87 -6.63 -11.23
C THR A 143 -2.12 -6.59 -12.73
N LEU A 144 -1.66 -7.62 -13.44
CA LEU A 144 -1.85 -7.73 -14.89
C LEU A 144 -3.33 -7.88 -15.24
N HIS A 145 -4.07 -8.68 -14.47
CA HIS A 145 -5.52 -8.85 -14.64
C HIS A 145 -6.27 -7.51 -14.53
N TRP A 146 -6.03 -6.74 -13.46
CA TRP A 146 -6.74 -5.49 -13.25
C TRP A 146 -6.31 -4.38 -14.21
N LYS A 147 -5.05 -4.33 -14.66
CA LYS A 147 -4.62 -3.45 -15.76
C LYS A 147 -5.43 -3.72 -17.02
N LYS A 148 -5.52 -4.97 -17.44
CA LYS A 148 -6.31 -5.37 -18.60
C LYS A 148 -7.79 -5.00 -18.46
N THR A 149 -8.38 -5.27 -17.29
CA THR A 149 -9.77 -4.93 -16.99
C THR A 149 -10.03 -3.43 -17.12
N LEU A 150 -9.08 -2.58 -16.66
CA LEU A 150 -9.16 -1.14 -16.79
C LEU A 150 -9.04 -0.69 -18.25
N GLU A 151 -8.14 -1.30 -19.03
CA GLU A 151 -7.97 -1.03 -20.46
C GLU A 151 -9.21 -1.44 -21.28
N GLU A 152 -9.98 -2.42 -20.81
CA GLU A 152 -11.28 -2.79 -21.38
C GLU A 152 -12.40 -1.78 -21.06
N GLY A 153 -12.08 -0.66 -20.41
CA GLY A 153 -13.04 0.42 -20.11
C GLY A 153 -13.85 0.19 -18.82
N LYS A 154 -13.48 -0.78 -17.97
CA LYS A 154 -14.18 -1.04 -16.71
C LYS A 154 -13.63 -0.15 -15.59
N ASN A 155 -14.51 0.53 -14.88
CA ASN A 155 -14.14 1.29 -13.69
C ASN A 155 -13.88 0.36 -12.50
N ILE A 156 -12.88 0.71 -11.67
CA ILE A 156 -12.42 -0.10 -10.53
C ILE A 156 -12.40 0.77 -9.28
N THR A 157 -12.97 0.26 -8.17
CA THR A 157 -12.81 0.87 -6.83
C THR A 157 -11.96 -0.03 -5.95
N ILE A 158 -10.79 0.46 -5.56
CA ILE A 158 -9.85 -0.22 -4.67
C ILE A 158 -10.19 0.12 -3.22
N TYR A 159 -10.30 -0.90 -2.37
CA TYR A 159 -10.56 -0.77 -0.94
C TYR A 159 -9.33 -1.12 -0.12
N ASP A 160 -8.87 -0.16 0.71
CA ASP A 160 -7.79 -0.34 1.68
C ASP A 160 -8.19 0.23 3.05
N PHE A 161 -7.63 -0.30 4.13
CA PHE A 161 -7.81 0.26 5.48
C PHE A 161 -7.27 1.68 5.59
N ASP A 162 -6.16 1.95 4.92
CA ASP A 162 -5.48 3.24 4.87
C ASP A 162 -5.91 4.08 3.64
N GLY A 163 -7.13 3.85 3.13
CA GLY A 163 -7.72 4.66 2.07
C GLY A 163 -8.03 6.09 2.51
N PRO A 164 -8.52 6.93 1.60
CA PRO A 164 -8.67 8.36 1.83
C PRO A 164 -9.65 8.71 2.96
N ARG A 165 -9.35 9.82 3.64
CA ARG A 165 -10.16 10.41 4.72
C ARG A 165 -10.56 11.82 4.35
N THR A 166 -11.70 12.28 4.88
CA THR A 166 -12.05 13.70 4.89
C THR A 166 -11.22 14.45 5.94
N ASP A 167 -11.24 15.77 5.91
CA ASP A 167 -10.53 16.60 6.89
C ASP A 167 -11.03 16.37 8.32
N GLU A 168 -12.33 16.05 8.47
CA GLU A 168 -12.97 15.69 9.75
C GLU A 168 -12.66 14.24 10.18
N GLY A 169 -11.88 13.49 9.39
CA GLY A 169 -11.50 12.11 9.65
C GLY A 169 -12.54 11.07 9.22
N GLY A 170 -13.58 11.49 8.53
CA GLY A 170 -14.54 10.62 7.87
C GLY A 170 -13.90 9.82 6.74
N VAL A 171 -14.62 8.82 6.25
CA VAL A 171 -14.17 7.97 5.15
C VAL A 171 -14.74 8.51 3.83
N THR A 172 -13.98 8.35 2.76
CA THR A 172 -14.38 8.82 1.43
C THR A 172 -13.89 7.90 0.33
N CYS A 173 -14.37 8.12 -0.87
CA CYS A 173 -13.93 7.47 -2.09
C CYS A 173 -13.53 8.55 -3.09
N LEU A 174 -12.32 8.47 -3.63
CA LEU A 174 -11.76 9.47 -4.54
C LEU A 174 -11.25 8.83 -5.82
N GLU A 175 -11.34 9.53 -6.95
CA GLU A 175 -10.68 9.14 -8.20
C GLU A 175 -9.17 9.25 -8.03
N VAL A 176 -8.43 8.23 -8.49
CA VAL A 176 -6.98 8.19 -8.38
C VAL A 176 -6.35 8.93 -9.54
N THR A 177 -5.82 10.10 -9.23
CA THR A 177 -5.06 10.96 -10.13
C THR A 177 -3.64 11.14 -9.61
N GLU A 178 -2.75 11.65 -10.44
CA GLU A 178 -1.38 12.00 -10.03
C GLU A 178 -1.39 13.07 -8.91
N ASP A 179 -2.26 14.06 -8.99
CA ASP A 179 -2.38 15.11 -7.97
C ASP A 179 -2.86 14.55 -6.63
N LEU A 180 -3.84 13.63 -6.65
CA LEU A 180 -4.25 12.93 -5.43
C LEU A 180 -3.09 12.16 -4.81
N LEU A 181 -2.31 11.45 -5.61
CA LEU A 181 -1.17 10.68 -5.10
C LEU A 181 -0.08 11.59 -4.53
N LYS A 182 0.21 12.74 -5.16
CA LYS A 182 1.12 13.78 -4.65
C LYS A 182 0.65 14.35 -3.31
N GLU A 183 -0.63 14.64 -3.19
CA GLU A 183 -1.24 15.11 -1.95
C GLU A 183 -1.10 14.06 -0.84
N LYS A 184 -1.58 12.84 -1.09
CA LYS A 184 -1.67 11.80 -0.05
C LYS A 184 -0.32 11.23 0.38
N ILE A 185 0.68 11.18 -0.50
CA ILE A 185 2.02 10.71 -0.11
C ILE A 185 2.73 11.68 0.83
N ASN A 186 2.40 12.97 0.78
CA ASN A 186 2.96 14.01 1.64
C ASN A 186 2.12 14.26 2.90
N ASP A 187 0.97 13.64 3.04
CA ASP A 187 0.10 13.79 4.21
C ASP A 187 0.70 13.07 5.43
N ILE A 188 1.08 13.84 6.45
CA ILE A 188 1.60 13.30 7.72
C ILE A 188 0.48 12.83 8.68
N LYS A 189 -0.76 13.29 8.48
CA LYS A 189 -1.90 12.99 9.34
C LYS A 189 -2.43 11.58 9.11
N TYR A 190 -2.43 11.14 7.85
CA TYR A 190 -2.93 9.83 7.48
C TYR A 190 -1.87 8.99 6.76
N PRO A 191 -1.88 7.65 6.95
CA PRO A 191 -0.96 6.79 6.24
C PRO A 191 -1.26 6.76 4.73
N PHE A 192 -0.21 6.59 3.94
CA PHE A 192 -0.30 6.25 2.53
C PHE A 192 -0.23 4.72 2.42
N GLY A 193 -1.40 4.08 2.39
CA GLY A 193 -1.50 2.62 2.40
C GLY A 193 -1.11 1.98 1.07
N HIS A 194 -0.95 0.66 1.10
CA HIS A 194 -0.62 -0.13 -0.08
C HIS A 194 -1.66 -0.02 -1.20
N GLY A 195 -2.92 0.26 -0.86
CA GLY A 195 -4.00 0.48 -1.83
C GLY A 195 -3.71 1.62 -2.81
N TYR A 196 -3.04 2.70 -2.38
CA TYR A 196 -2.62 3.77 -3.29
C TYR A 196 -1.56 3.30 -4.29
N VAL A 197 -0.62 2.46 -3.86
CA VAL A 197 0.41 1.90 -4.75
C VAL A 197 -0.21 0.93 -5.77
N VAL A 198 -1.15 0.08 -5.33
CA VAL A 198 -1.90 -0.81 -6.22
C VAL A 198 -2.70 0.00 -7.24
N ALA A 199 -3.41 1.04 -6.79
CA ALA A 199 -4.20 1.92 -7.64
C ALA A 199 -3.33 2.66 -8.68
N CYS A 200 -2.20 3.22 -8.24
CA CYS A 200 -1.20 3.85 -9.09
C CYS A 200 -0.72 2.90 -10.19
N LEU A 201 -0.32 1.70 -9.79
CA LEU A 201 0.24 0.68 -10.68
C LEU A 201 -0.78 0.20 -11.73
N ILE A 202 -2.03 -0.07 -11.33
CA ILE A 202 -3.11 -0.48 -12.23
C ILE A 202 -3.48 0.67 -13.17
N ASN A 203 -3.48 1.91 -12.69
CA ASN A 203 -3.75 3.10 -13.50
C ASN A 203 -2.61 3.43 -14.48
N GLY A 204 -1.42 2.90 -14.29
CA GLY A 204 -0.25 3.19 -15.10
C GLY A 204 0.37 4.56 -14.84
N ILE A 205 0.14 5.13 -13.65
CA ILE A 205 0.80 6.36 -13.21
C ILE A 205 2.24 6.03 -12.83
N ASP A 206 3.21 6.81 -13.31
CA ASP A 206 4.61 6.65 -12.94
C ASP A 206 4.83 7.09 -11.49
N ILE A 207 5.37 6.20 -10.64
CA ILE A 207 5.65 6.52 -9.23
C ILE A 207 6.65 7.67 -9.07
N ASN A 208 7.52 7.91 -10.05
CA ASN A 208 8.49 8.99 -10.00
C ASN A 208 7.83 10.38 -10.05
N THR A 209 6.61 10.49 -10.54
CA THR A 209 5.88 11.76 -10.63
C THR A 209 5.46 12.29 -9.25
N PHE A 210 5.36 11.42 -8.24
CA PHE A 210 4.91 11.80 -6.89
C PHE A 210 5.84 11.33 -5.75
N CYS A 211 6.85 10.51 -6.03
CA CYS A 211 7.84 10.06 -5.03
C CYS A 211 9.11 10.91 -4.96
N ASN A 212 9.23 11.90 -5.81
CA ASN A 212 10.40 12.82 -5.82
C ASN A 212 10.21 13.97 -4.85
#